data_bae5132aca7806d1a0af56d0e420a612
#
_entry.id   bae5132aca7806d1a0af56d0e420a612
#
_cell.length_a   1.000
_cell.length_b   1.000
_cell.length_c   1.000
_cell.angle_alpha   90.00
_cell.angle_beta   90.00
_cell.angle_gamma   90.00
#
_symmetry.space_group_name_H-M   'P 1'
#
loop_
_entity.id
_entity.type
_entity.pdbx_description
1 polymer ?
#
loop_
_entity_poly.entity_id
_entity_poly.type
_entity_poly.pdbx_seq_one_letter_code
_entity_poly.pdbx_strand_id
1 'polypeptide(L)'
;MGISTAPGRMTGDEIVELTKRHTIFEWSAQAKVDPIPVAGAKGSWFWTPEGKRYLDFNSQLMCTNIGHGDERVTRAIAEQAAQLAYANPFMATEPRARLGAKLAELTPGDIDTFFFTNGGAEANENAVKVARMFTGRHKIGVRYRAYHGGTAGAITLTGDPRRWAAEPGIPGVFRIPDFHRFGRPEPDPVGEVLQATEDVLMYEGPKTVAAIIVETVVGTNGILIPPDGYMQGLREICDRYGILLVADEVMAGFGRTGKWFAVDHWNVVPDLIAMAKGLTSAYVQLGALGMRHHIAEHFRDNVFYGGLTYNSHPLACATALAVIDVMEQDGLVEQAAERGRLMTQLMADMKAKHPSVGATRNIGLFGIFDLVCSRDPWTPLAGYNGTSDEMVALGRHFRAEGLYTFVRWNNFFTNPPLSISEDELHHGFDVIDRGLDITDQAVSG
;
A
#
# COMPACT_ATOMS: atom_id res chain seq x y z
N MET A 1 35.70 -16.36 -10.45
CA MET A 1 34.89 -16.90 -11.53
C MET A 1 34.25 -15.72 -12.25
N GLY A 2 34.57 -15.47 -13.52
CA GLY A 2 33.99 -14.38 -14.30
C GLY A 2 32.53 -14.70 -14.60
N ILE A 3 31.65 -13.74 -14.34
CA ILE A 3 30.23 -13.85 -14.71
C ILE A 3 30.21 -13.86 -16.25
N SER A 4 29.79 -14.98 -16.85
CA SER A 4 29.55 -15.08 -18.28
C SER A 4 28.38 -14.14 -18.64
N THR A 5 28.62 -13.15 -19.49
CA THR A 5 27.59 -12.26 -20.02
C THR A 5 26.85 -12.85 -21.25
N ALA A 6 27.07 -14.12 -21.58
CA ALA A 6 26.30 -14.82 -22.59
C ALA A 6 25.02 -15.39 -21.97
N PRO A 7 23.83 -15.20 -22.59
CA PRO A 7 22.55 -15.52 -21.95
C PRO A 7 22.21 -17.00 -22.09
N GLY A 8 22.82 -17.87 -21.27
CA GLY A 8 22.17 -19.08 -20.85
C GLY A 8 21.16 -18.68 -19.76
N ARG A 9 19.88 -19.07 -19.86
CA ARG A 9 18.91 -18.82 -18.79
C ARG A 9 19.39 -19.53 -17.53
N MET A 10 19.55 -18.78 -16.44
CA MET A 10 19.88 -19.33 -15.14
C MET A 10 18.74 -20.22 -14.62
N THR A 11 19.09 -21.28 -13.91
CA THR A 11 18.12 -22.09 -13.15
C THR A 11 17.61 -21.29 -11.94
N GLY A 12 16.48 -21.70 -11.38
CA GLY A 12 15.94 -21.10 -10.17
C GLY A 12 16.93 -21.13 -9.00
N ASP A 13 17.63 -22.25 -8.82
CA ASP A 13 18.64 -22.40 -7.75
C ASP A 13 19.82 -21.45 -7.94
N GLU A 14 20.32 -21.27 -9.16
CA GLU A 14 21.39 -20.30 -9.45
C GLU A 14 20.96 -18.87 -9.18
N ILE A 15 19.71 -18.51 -9.55
CA ILE A 15 19.13 -17.18 -9.26
C ILE A 15 19.08 -16.95 -7.75
N VAL A 16 18.53 -17.92 -6.99
CA VAL A 16 18.41 -17.84 -5.53
C VAL A 16 19.78 -17.74 -4.86
N GLU A 17 20.74 -18.61 -5.26
CA GLU A 17 22.08 -18.60 -4.68
C GLU A 17 22.79 -17.25 -4.88
N LEU A 18 22.84 -16.73 -6.11
CA LEU A 18 23.50 -15.45 -6.38
C LEU A 18 22.77 -14.27 -5.72
N THR A 19 21.44 -14.29 -5.70
CA THR A 19 20.67 -13.24 -5.02
C THR A 19 20.96 -13.22 -3.52
N LYS A 20 20.93 -14.37 -2.85
CA LYS A 20 21.22 -14.48 -1.41
C LYS A 20 22.69 -14.13 -1.09
N ARG A 21 23.61 -14.41 -2.01
CA ARG A 21 25.03 -14.16 -1.81
C ARG A 21 25.42 -12.69 -1.97
N HIS A 22 24.77 -11.96 -2.88
CA HIS A 22 25.20 -10.62 -3.31
C HIS A 22 24.21 -9.49 -3.02
N THR A 23 22.99 -9.82 -2.54
CA THR A 23 21.97 -8.83 -2.18
C THR A 23 21.41 -9.13 -0.78
N ILE A 24 20.66 -8.17 -0.24
CA ILE A 24 20.02 -8.31 1.07
C ILE A 24 18.50 -8.22 0.93
N PHE A 25 17.78 -9.15 1.53
CA PHE A 25 16.31 -9.14 1.57
C PHE A 25 15.82 -8.28 2.74
N GLU A 26 14.88 -7.41 2.44
CA GLU A 26 14.29 -6.51 3.43
C GLU A 26 13.46 -7.26 4.48
N TRP A 27 13.35 -6.69 5.67
CA TRP A 27 12.52 -7.15 6.79
C TRP A 27 12.74 -8.62 7.21
N SER A 28 13.86 -9.20 6.88
CA SER A 28 14.14 -10.63 7.06
C SER A 28 15.52 -10.93 7.63
N ALA A 29 15.60 -11.94 8.47
CA ALA A 29 16.88 -12.55 8.81
C ALA A 29 17.36 -13.38 7.61
N GLN A 30 18.52 -13.06 7.06
CA GLN A 30 19.00 -13.58 5.77
C GLN A 30 19.10 -15.12 5.70
N ALA A 31 19.43 -15.77 6.82
CA ALA A 31 19.46 -17.22 6.89
C ALA A 31 18.09 -17.90 6.79
N LYS A 32 17.01 -17.15 7.05
CA LYS A 32 15.63 -17.65 7.04
C LYS A 32 14.89 -17.35 5.74
N VAL A 33 15.50 -16.61 4.81
CA VAL A 33 14.85 -16.25 3.55
C VAL A 33 14.82 -17.44 2.61
N ASP A 34 13.62 -17.71 2.07
CA ASP A 34 13.37 -18.72 1.05
C ASP A 34 12.62 -18.06 -0.12
N PRO A 35 13.33 -17.34 -1.02
CA PRO A 35 12.72 -16.58 -2.08
C PRO A 35 12.25 -17.46 -3.24
N ILE A 36 11.14 -17.08 -3.87
CA ILE A 36 10.70 -17.70 -5.13
C ILE A 36 11.54 -17.11 -6.26
N PRO A 37 12.23 -17.94 -7.09
CA PRO A 37 12.88 -17.43 -8.29
C PRO A 37 11.83 -17.13 -9.35
N VAL A 38 11.75 -15.87 -9.82
CA VAL A 38 10.75 -15.44 -10.80
C VAL A 38 11.41 -15.24 -12.15
N ALA A 39 10.87 -15.91 -13.19
CA ALA A 39 11.35 -15.83 -14.56
C ALA A 39 10.47 -14.98 -15.48
N GLY A 40 9.19 -14.83 -15.16
CA GLY A 40 8.25 -14.04 -15.94
C GLY A 40 6.88 -13.96 -15.30
N ALA A 41 6.04 -13.06 -15.84
CA ALA A 41 4.68 -12.83 -15.35
C ALA A 41 3.78 -12.31 -16.47
N LYS A 42 2.47 -12.62 -16.42
CA LYS A 42 1.44 -12.09 -17.31
C LYS A 42 0.06 -12.12 -16.63
N GLY A 43 -0.71 -11.06 -16.73
CA GLY A 43 -2.01 -10.96 -16.06
C GLY A 43 -1.89 -11.11 -14.55
N SER A 44 -2.65 -12.01 -13.96
CA SER A 44 -2.59 -12.33 -12.53
C SER A 44 -1.58 -13.41 -12.16
N TRP A 45 -0.74 -13.86 -13.10
CA TRP A 45 0.16 -15.00 -12.91
C TRP A 45 1.62 -14.62 -13.07
N PHE A 46 2.48 -15.25 -12.25
CA PHE A 46 3.92 -15.28 -12.47
C PHE A 46 4.46 -16.73 -12.37
N TRP A 47 5.67 -16.97 -12.84
CA TRP A 47 6.25 -18.30 -12.87
C TRP A 47 7.75 -18.32 -12.65
N THR A 48 8.24 -19.49 -12.19
CA THR A 48 9.66 -19.78 -12.01
C THR A 48 10.33 -20.18 -13.33
N PRO A 49 11.68 -20.22 -13.39
CA PRO A 49 12.40 -20.75 -14.54
C PRO A 49 11.99 -22.17 -14.92
N GLU A 50 11.61 -23.00 -13.96
CA GLU A 50 11.15 -24.39 -14.13
C GLU A 50 9.67 -24.48 -14.56
N GLY A 51 8.99 -23.36 -14.68
CA GLY A 51 7.61 -23.29 -15.15
C GLY A 51 6.54 -23.45 -14.07
N LYS A 52 6.89 -23.52 -12.77
CA LYS A 52 5.88 -23.52 -11.72
C LYS A 52 5.18 -22.16 -11.69
N ARG A 53 3.85 -22.18 -11.81
CA ARG A 53 3.01 -20.99 -11.85
C ARG A 53 2.46 -20.64 -10.47
N TYR A 54 2.30 -19.35 -10.24
CA TYR A 54 1.66 -18.79 -9.04
C TYR A 54 0.60 -17.78 -9.44
N LEU A 55 -0.60 -17.93 -8.91
CA LEU A 55 -1.62 -16.88 -8.94
C LEU A 55 -1.20 -15.78 -7.95
N ASP A 56 -1.04 -14.56 -8.44
CA ASP A 56 -0.63 -13.41 -7.65
C ASP A 56 -1.84 -12.84 -6.88
N PHE A 57 -2.09 -13.37 -5.70
CA PHE A 57 -3.21 -12.97 -4.85
C PHE A 57 -2.86 -11.82 -3.89
N ASN A 58 -1.70 -11.17 -4.13
CA ASN A 58 -1.21 -10.02 -3.36
C ASN A 58 -0.74 -8.85 -4.24
N SER A 59 -0.91 -8.92 -5.56
CA SER A 59 -0.35 -7.93 -6.50
C SER A 59 1.12 -7.64 -6.23
N GLN A 60 1.93 -8.69 -6.08
CA GLN A 60 3.31 -8.67 -5.60
C GLN A 60 3.38 -8.05 -4.18
N LEU A 61 3.78 -6.81 -4.06
CA LEU A 61 3.77 -6.07 -2.79
C LEU A 61 2.65 -4.99 -2.83
N MET A 62 1.41 -5.43 -3.12
CA MET A 62 0.20 -4.59 -3.22
C MET A 62 0.40 -3.42 -4.20
N CYS A 63 0.97 -3.70 -5.37
CA CYS A 63 1.37 -2.65 -6.31
C CYS A 63 1.05 -2.95 -7.79
N THR A 64 0.93 -4.23 -8.22
CA THR A 64 0.64 -4.57 -9.63
C THR A 64 -0.86 -4.50 -9.92
N ASN A 65 -1.43 -3.28 -9.82
CA ASN A 65 -2.89 -3.09 -9.90
C ASN A 65 -3.49 -3.56 -11.23
N ILE A 66 -2.87 -3.26 -12.37
CA ILE A 66 -3.36 -3.71 -13.68
C ILE A 66 -2.88 -5.14 -14.05
N GLY A 67 -2.15 -5.82 -13.16
CA GLY A 67 -1.50 -7.09 -13.46
C GLY A 67 -0.18 -6.93 -14.20
N HIS A 68 0.34 -8.05 -14.68
CA HIS A 68 1.66 -8.16 -15.26
C HIS A 68 1.64 -8.15 -16.79
N GLY A 69 2.66 -7.56 -17.42
CA GLY A 69 2.98 -7.74 -18.83
C GLY A 69 1.94 -7.18 -19.82
N ASP A 70 1.25 -6.09 -19.47
CA ASP A 70 0.37 -5.39 -20.42
C ASP A 70 1.21 -4.75 -21.54
N GLU A 71 0.89 -5.10 -22.78
CA GLU A 71 1.65 -4.69 -23.95
C GLU A 71 1.53 -3.20 -24.27
N ARG A 72 0.42 -2.55 -23.83
CA ARG A 72 0.23 -1.10 -24.00
C ARG A 72 1.25 -0.33 -23.17
N VAL A 73 1.45 -0.78 -21.92
CA VAL A 73 2.41 -0.15 -20.98
C VAL A 73 3.85 -0.45 -21.40
N THR A 74 4.17 -1.69 -21.74
CA THR A 74 5.54 -2.05 -22.17
C THR A 74 5.95 -1.34 -23.46
N ARG A 75 5.01 -1.10 -24.39
CA ARG A 75 5.21 -0.31 -25.60
C ARG A 75 5.49 1.16 -25.24
N ALA A 76 4.66 1.78 -24.39
CA ALA A 76 4.86 3.17 -23.96
C ALA A 76 6.22 3.37 -23.28
N ILE A 77 6.67 2.40 -22.47
CA ILE A 77 8.02 2.41 -21.88
C ILE A 77 9.10 2.38 -22.97
N ALA A 78 9.00 1.49 -23.94
CA ALA A 78 9.98 1.35 -25.00
C ALA A 78 10.06 2.60 -25.89
N GLU A 79 8.93 3.17 -26.26
CA GLU A 79 8.83 4.39 -27.07
C GLU A 79 9.42 5.58 -26.32
N GLN A 80 9.05 5.78 -25.05
CA GLN A 80 9.57 6.87 -24.24
C GLN A 80 11.08 6.73 -23.98
N ALA A 81 11.56 5.50 -23.73
CA ALA A 81 12.99 5.24 -23.54
C ALA A 81 13.82 5.56 -24.82
N ALA A 82 13.26 5.27 -25.98
CA ALA A 82 13.89 5.59 -27.27
C ALA A 82 13.90 7.09 -27.57
N GLN A 83 12.85 7.83 -27.15
CA GLN A 83 12.73 9.27 -27.38
C GLN A 83 13.54 10.08 -26.37
N LEU A 84 13.32 9.86 -25.08
CA LEU A 84 13.96 10.59 -23.98
C LEU A 84 13.83 9.80 -22.68
N ALA A 85 14.90 9.14 -22.26
CA ALA A 85 14.91 8.38 -21.02
C ALA A 85 14.88 9.30 -19.79
N TYR A 86 15.72 10.32 -19.74
CA TYR A 86 15.86 11.23 -18.61
C TYR A 86 16.00 12.69 -19.04
N ALA A 87 15.42 13.58 -18.25
CA ALA A 87 15.66 15.02 -18.28
C ALA A 87 15.86 15.55 -16.86
N ASN A 88 16.68 16.58 -16.71
CA ASN A 88 16.90 17.25 -15.44
C ASN A 88 15.57 17.78 -14.88
N PRO A 89 15.28 17.64 -13.57
CA PRO A 89 14.04 18.09 -12.93
C PRO A 89 13.66 19.57 -13.13
N PHE A 90 14.64 20.42 -13.48
CA PHE A 90 14.38 21.83 -13.83
C PHE A 90 13.87 22.03 -15.26
N MET A 91 13.81 20.96 -16.06
CA MET A 91 13.29 21.01 -17.42
C MET A 91 11.84 20.54 -17.46
N ALA A 92 11.05 21.16 -18.33
CA ALA A 92 9.70 20.71 -18.62
C ALA A 92 9.73 19.59 -19.67
N THR A 93 8.95 18.54 -19.45
CA THR A 93 8.77 17.44 -20.41
C THR A 93 7.29 17.15 -20.62
N GLU A 94 6.94 16.70 -21.83
CA GLU A 94 5.55 16.38 -22.16
C GLU A 94 4.93 15.33 -21.23
N PRO A 95 5.58 14.17 -20.92
CA PRO A 95 5.01 13.18 -20.02
C PRO A 95 4.73 13.74 -18.61
N ARG A 96 5.64 14.59 -18.08
CA ARG A 96 5.42 15.27 -16.79
C ARG A 96 4.20 16.19 -16.82
N ALA A 97 4.06 17.01 -17.86
CA ALA A 97 2.95 17.95 -17.99
C ALA A 97 1.61 17.22 -18.10
N ARG A 98 1.55 16.20 -18.96
CA ARG A 98 0.34 15.39 -19.15
C ARG A 98 -0.05 14.62 -17.89
N LEU A 99 0.93 14.01 -17.19
CA LEU A 99 0.65 13.28 -15.96
C LEU A 99 0.14 14.20 -14.86
N GLY A 100 0.74 15.41 -14.71
CA GLY A 100 0.23 16.39 -13.76
C GLY A 100 -1.22 16.78 -14.03
N ALA A 101 -1.54 17.09 -15.29
CA ALA A 101 -2.92 17.41 -15.70
C ALA A 101 -3.87 16.23 -15.46
N LYS A 102 -3.46 15.00 -15.81
CA LYS A 102 -4.28 13.80 -15.63
C LYS A 102 -4.56 13.50 -14.16
N LEU A 103 -3.57 13.63 -13.29
CA LEU A 103 -3.76 13.45 -11.86
C LEU A 103 -4.69 14.53 -11.26
N ALA A 104 -4.63 15.78 -11.76
CA ALA A 104 -5.55 16.83 -11.32
C ALA A 104 -7.03 16.53 -11.69
N GLU A 105 -7.27 15.78 -12.77
CA GLU A 105 -8.62 15.31 -13.13
C GLU A 105 -9.11 14.19 -12.20
N LEU A 106 -8.22 13.37 -11.68
CA LEU A 106 -8.56 12.16 -10.92
C LEU A 106 -8.59 12.38 -9.40
N THR A 107 -7.82 13.34 -8.89
CA THR A 107 -7.70 13.61 -7.44
C THR A 107 -8.92 14.39 -6.92
N PRO A 108 -9.30 14.19 -5.63
CA PRO A 108 -10.48 14.84 -5.07
C PRO A 108 -10.28 16.35 -4.85
N GLY A 109 -11.36 17.10 -5.00
CA GLY A 109 -11.43 18.52 -4.69
C GLY A 109 -10.55 19.40 -5.59
N ASP A 110 -9.74 20.24 -4.98
CA ASP A 110 -8.82 21.19 -5.64
C ASP A 110 -7.34 20.75 -5.53
N ILE A 111 -7.07 19.46 -5.43
CA ILE A 111 -5.70 18.93 -5.52
C ILE A 111 -5.28 18.94 -6.98
N ASP A 112 -4.47 19.91 -7.38
CA ASP A 112 -4.14 20.18 -8.78
C ASP A 112 -2.64 20.30 -9.08
N THR A 113 -1.80 20.19 -8.04
CA THR A 113 -0.35 20.38 -8.18
C THR A 113 0.40 19.22 -7.55
N PHE A 114 1.40 18.69 -8.27
CA PHE A 114 2.08 17.44 -7.89
C PHE A 114 3.60 17.58 -7.87
N PHE A 115 4.20 17.09 -6.79
CA PHE A 115 5.64 16.84 -6.71
C PHE A 115 5.90 15.34 -6.89
N PHE A 116 6.54 14.96 -7.98
CA PHE A 116 6.85 13.56 -8.26
C PHE A 116 8.08 13.10 -7.48
N THR A 117 8.08 11.84 -7.07
CA THR A 117 9.12 11.20 -6.27
C THR A 117 9.42 9.80 -6.83
N ASN A 118 10.38 9.06 -6.25
CA ASN A 118 10.67 7.69 -6.70
C ASN A 118 9.79 6.63 -6.02
N GLY A 119 9.03 7.00 -5.00
CA GLY A 119 8.14 6.07 -4.30
C GLY A 119 7.43 6.70 -3.11
N GLY A 120 6.61 5.89 -2.43
CA GLY A 120 5.74 6.36 -1.34
C GLY A 120 6.49 6.89 -0.11
N ALA A 121 7.66 6.32 0.22
CA ALA A 121 8.47 6.83 1.32
C ALA A 121 8.90 8.29 1.09
N GLU A 122 9.39 8.59 -0.11
CA GLU A 122 9.77 9.96 -0.47
C GLU A 122 8.56 10.89 -0.60
N ALA A 123 7.39 10.39 -1.04
CA ALA A 123 6.15 11.16 -1.04
C ALA A 123 5.78 11.60 0.40
N ASN A 124 5.82 10.68 1.35
CA ASN A 124 5.55 10.98 2.77
C ASN A 124 6.62 11.88 3.40
N GLU A 125 7.92 11.72 3.08
CA GLU A 125 8.99 12.65 3.51
C GLU A 125 8.71 14.07 3.01
N ASN A 126 8.27 14.23 1.77
CA ASN A 126 7.95 15.53 1.21
C ASN A 126 6.61 16.07 1.75
N ALA A 127 5.64 15.23 2.11
CA ALA A 127 4.45 15.67 2.83
C ALA A 127 4.80 16.32 4.18
N VAL A 128 5.75 15.72 4.94
CA VAL A 128 6.27 16.34 6.18
C VAL A 128 6.94 17.69 5.90
N LYS A 129 7.77 17.78 4.84
CA LYS A 129 8.44 19.03 4.48
C LYS A 129 7.44 20.11 4.09
N VAL A 130 6.49 19.79 3.21
CA VAL A 130 5.44 20.73 2.78
C VAL A 130 4.63 21.20 3.98
N ALA A 131 4.17 20.29 4.83
CA ALA A 131 3.39 20.65 5.99
C ALA A 131 4.14 21.62 6.92
N ARG A 132 5.41 21.33 7.20
CA ARG A 132 6.25 22.18 8.05
C ARG A 132 6.54 23.56 7.41
N MET A 133 6.86 23.59 6.11
CA MET A 133 7.13 24.84 5.39
C MET A 133 5.88 25.72 5.29
N PHE A 134 4.75 25.13 4.94
CA PHE A 134 3.49 25.86 4.77
C PHE A 134 2.93 26.40 6.09
N THR A 135 2.91 25.59 7.13
CA THR A 135 2.30 25.98 8.43
C THR A 135 3.24 26.73 9.37
N GLY A 136 4.56 26.64 9.14
CA GLY A 136 5.58 27.11 10.10
C GLY A 136 5.63 26.29 11.41
N ARG A 137 4.91 25.17 11.47
CA ARG A 137 4.82 24.29 12.65
C ARG A 137 5.72 23.05 12.43
N HIS A 138 5.98 22.27 13.49
CA HIS A 138 6.99 21.21 13.39
C HIS A 138 6.50 19.80 13.77
N LYS A 139 5.38 19.65 14.49
CA LYS A 139 4.90 18.34 14.94
C LYS A 139 4.04 17.66 13.90
N ILE A 140 4.13 16.31 13.84
CA ILE A 140 3.35 15.46 12.95
C ILE A 140 2.69 14.36 13.76
N GLY A 141 1.36 14.28 13.67
CA GLY A 141 0.56 13.23 14.29
C GLY A 141 0.41 12.03 13.34
N VAL A 142 0.56 10.81 13.85
CA VAL A 142 0.42 9.55 13.08
C VAL A 142 -0.17 8.46 13.96
N ARG A 143 -0.69 7.37 13.37
CA ARG A 143 -1.23 6.22 14.11
C ARG A 143 -0.14 5.19 14.45
N TYR A 144 -0.40 4.32 15.45
CA TYR A 144 0.45 3.16 15.72
C TYR A 144 0.30 2.07 14.65
N ARG A 145 -0.92 1.77 14.22
CA ARG A 145 -1.14 0.79 13.16
C ARG A 145 -1.02 1.46 11.80
N ALA A 146 0.23 1.82 11.44
CA ALA A 146 0.53 2.52 10.20
C ALA A 146 1.91 2.12 9.65
N TYR A 147 2.07 2.24 8.32
CA TYR A 147 3.34 2.11 7.63
C TYR A 147 3.43 3.15 6.52
N HIS A 148 4.43 4.02 6.57
CA HIS A 148 4.59 5.13 5.64
C HIS A 148 5.87 5.08 4.80
N GLY A 149 6.74 4.10 5.02
CA GLY A 149 7.96 3.91 4.25
C GLY A 149 9.18 3.54 5.09
N GLY A 150 10.30 3.26 4.44
CA GLY A 150 11.54 2.79 5.07
C GLY A 150 12.65 3.84 5.20
N THR A 151 12.48 5.07 4.68
CA THR A 151 13.44 6.17 4.86
C THR A 151 13.34 6.75 6.27
N ALA A 152 14.34 7.51 6.72
CA ALA A 152 14.44 7.95 8.12
C ALA A 152 13.18 8.68 8.64
N GLY A 153 12.62 9.60 7.89
CA GLY A 153 11.36 10.26 8.27
C GLY A 153 10.17 9.35 8.14
N ALA A 154 9.99 8.66 7.01
CA ALA A 154 8.85 7.79 6.77
C ALA A 154 8.79 6.60 7.75
N ILE A 155 9.92 6.01 8.15
CA ILE A 155 9.95 4.96 9.17
C ILE A 155 9.63 5.51 10.57
N THR A 156 9.93 6.78 10.84
CA THR A 156 9.52 7.45 12.08
C THR A 156 8.01 7.68 12.13
N LEU A 157 7.39 7.98 10.97
CA LEU A 157 5.92 8.08 10.84
C LEU A 157 5.25 6.71 11.01
N THR A 158 5.92 5.63 10.63
CA THR A 158 5.46 4.26 10.80
C THR A 158 5.26 3.94 12.29
N GLY A 159 4.15 3.32 12.64
CA GLY A 159 3.84 2.99 14.03
C GLY A 159 4.10 1.55 14.42
N ASP A 160 4.23 0.64 13.45
CA ASP A 160 4.41 -0.79 13.68
C ASP A 160 5.86 -1.18 14.04
N PRO A 161 6.12 -2.47 14.39
CA PRO A 161 7.43 -2.94 14.86
C PRO A 161 8.61 -2.66 13.93
N ARG A 162 8.38 -2.44 12.63
CA ARG A 162 9.45 -2.13 11.66
C ARG A 162 10.23 -0.86 12.02
N ARG A 163 9.62 0.07 12.77
CA ARG A 163 10.30 1.30 13.23
C ARG A 163 11.30 1.07 14.36
N TRP A 164 11.16 0.01 15.17
CA TRP A 164 11.94 -0.17 16.39
C TRP A 164 13.46 -0.14 16.17
N ALA A 165 13.91 -0.67 15.02
CA ALA A 165 15.34 -0.65 14.67
C ALA A 165 15.83 0.73 14.19
N ALA A 166 14.93 1.68 13.91
CA ALA A 166 15.25 3.00 13.39
C ALA A 166 15.04 4.13 14.43
N GLU A 167 14.63 3.79 15.65
CA GLU A 167 14.45 4.77 16.73
C GLU A 167 15.79 5.33 17.21
N PRO A 168 15.81 6.62 17.64
CA PRO A 168 14.68 7.48 17.98
C PRO A 168 13.99 8.21 16.82
N GLY A 169 14.48 8.12 15.58
CA GLY A 169 13.87 8.75 14.41
C GLY A 169 14.00 10.28 14.34
N ILE A 170 13.18 10.92 13.47
CA ILE A 170 13.13 12.38 13.35
C ILE A 170 12.32 12.99 14.50
N PRO A 171 12.67 14.21 14.98
CA PRO A 171 11.95 14.86 16.07
C PRO A 171 10.56 15.35 15.66
N GLY A 172 9.68 15.46 16.67
CA GLY A 172 8.36 16.08 16.55
C GLY A 172 7.28 15.14 16.02
N VAL A 173 7.50 13.84 15.95
CA VAL A 173 6.47 12.86 15.61
C VAL A 173 5.80 12.35 16.89
N PHE A 174 4.48 12.37 16.95
CA PHE A 174 3.68 11.84 18.04
C PHE A 174 2.58 10.91 17.55
N ARG A 175 1.96 10.15 18.45
CA ARG A 175 0.95 9.15 18.11
C ARG A 175 -0.45 9.59 18.52
N ILE A 176 -1.39 9.43 17.59
CA ILE A 176 -2.83 9.52 17.85
C ILE A 176 -3.43 8.12 17.98
N PRO A 177 -4.58 7.96 18.65
CA PRO A 177 -5.26 6.67 18.79
C PRO A 177 -5.62 6.01 17.46
N ASP A 178 -5.52 4.68 17.44
CA ASP A 178 -6.07 3.86 16.35
C ASP A 178 -7.56 3.63 16.60
N PHE A 179 -8.35 3.60 15.51
CA PHE A 179 -9.78 3.25 15.59
C PHE A 179 -10.01 1.74 15.70
N HIS A 180 -9.00 0.92 15.45
CA HIS A 180 -9.10 -0.54 15.55
C HIS A 180 -7.81 -1.11 16.16
N ARG A 181 -7.90 -1.50 17.42
CA ARG A 181 -6.76 -2.06 18.17
C ARG A 181 -6.50 -3.52 17.80
N PHE A 182 -5.22 -3.93 17.80
CA PHE A 182 -4.84 -5.33 17.59
C PHE A 182 -5.47 -6.24 18.66
N GLY A 183 -5.88 -7.44 18.25
CA GLY A 183 -6.47 -8.43 19.15
C GLY A 183 -7.93 -8.14 19.54
N ARG A 184 -8.60 -7.25 18.82
CA ARG A 184 -10.03 -7.00 18.97
C ARG A 184 -10.78 -7.29 17.68
N PRO A 185 -12.00 -7.88 17.77
CA PRO A 185 -12.80 -8.21 16.59
C PRO A 185 -13.36 -6.96 15.90
N GLU A 186 -13.69 -5.92 16.67
CA GLU A 186 -14.39 -4.74 16.20
C GLU A 186 -13.60 -3.45 16.45
N PRO A 187 -13.80 -2.41 15.65
CA PRO A 187 -13.26 -1.09 15.90
C PRO A 187 -13.85 -0.47 17.20
N ASP A 188 -13.10 0.47 17.76
CA ASP A 188 -13.56 1.25 18.89
C ASP A 188 -14.62 2.30 18.44
N PRO A 189 -15.52 2.76 19.33
CA PRO A 189 -16.52 3.77 19.00
C PRO A 189 -15.89 5.05 18.43
N VAL A 190 -16.37 5.51 17.27
CA VAL A 190 -15.78 6.64 16.52
C VAL A 190 -15.68 7.90 17.38
N GLY A 191 -16.74 8.24 18.13
CA GLY A 191 -16.76 9.42 18.99
C GLY A 191 -15.68 9.40 20.07
N GLU A 192 -15.41 8.22 20.66
CA GLU A 192 -14.36 8.06 21.69
C GLU A 192 -12.96 8.21 21.07
N VAL A 193 -12.74 7.65 19.89
CA VAL A 193 -11.45 7.72 19.19
C VAL A 193 -11.15 9.16 18.74
N LEU A 194 -12.15 9.87 18.22
CA LEU A 194 -12.02 11.28 17.81
C LEU A 194 -11.77 12.18 19.02
N GLN A 195 -12.52 11.98 20.13
CA GLN A 195 -12.28 12.72 21.36
C GLN A 195 -10.88 12.48 21.91
N ALA A 196 -10.44 11.23 21.98
CA ALA A 196 -9.09 10.90 22.43
C ALA A 196 -8.00 11.47 21.50
N THR A 197 -8.28 11.56 20.19
CA THR A 197 -7.38 12.23 19.23
C THR A 197 -7.30 13.73 19.54
N GLU A 198 -8.43 14.38 19.81
CA GLU A 198 -8.48 15.81 20.17
C GLU A 198 -7.77 16.08 21.51
N ASP A 199 -7.95 15.22 22.52
CA ASP A 199 -7.25 15.32 23.81
C ASP A 199 -5.72 15.24 23.62
N VAL A 200 -5.23 14.31 22.81
CA VAL A 200 -3.80 14.21 22.46
C VAL A 200 -3.31 15.51 21.81
N LEU A 201 -4.07 16.07 20.86
CA LEU A 201 -3.71 17.33 20.22
C LEU A 201 -3.63 18.48 21.23
N MET A 202 -4.54 18.53 22.20
CA MET A 202 -4.51 19.55 23.26
C MET A 202 -3.25 19.44 24.11
N TYR A 203 -2.83 18.23 24.48
CA TYR A 203 -1.58 18.01 25.24
C TYR A 203 -0.32 18.29 24.41
N GLU A 204 -0.34 18.00 23.12
CA GLU A 204 0.76 18.29 22.19
C GLU A 204 0.88 19.80 21.84
N GLY A 205 -0.17 20.57 22.06
CA GLY A 205 -0.27 21.99 21.70
C GLY A 205 -0.64 22.17 20.22
N PRO A 206 -1.93 22.34 19.87
CA PRO A 206 -2.43 22.34 18.49
C PRO A 206 -1.71 23.32 17.56
N LYS A 207 -1.26 24.47 18.10
CA LYS A 207 -0.50 25.49 17.35
C LYS A 207 0.91 25.07 16.95
N THR A 208 1.41 23.93 17.45
CA THR A 208 2.72 23.37 17.09
C THR A 208 2.60 22.20 16.11
N VAL A 209 1.39 21.71 15.85
CA VAL A 209 1.12 20.57 14.97
C VAL A 209 0.93 21.05 13.53
N ALA A 210 1.79 20.58 12.63
CA ALA A 210 1.76 20.91 11.20
C ALA A 210 0.73 20.03 10.45
N ALA A 211 0.73 18.72 10.70
CA ALA A 211 -0.12 17.79 10.01
C ALA A 211 -0.46 16.55 10.84
N ILE A 212 -1.55 15.89 10.46
CA ILE A 212 -1.84 14.49 10.77
C ILE A 212 -1.73 13.70 9.47
N ILE A 213 -0.91 12.64 9.48
CA ILE A 213 -0.71 11.74 8.34
C ILE A 213 -1.34 10.39 8.67
N VAL A 214 -2.25 9.93 7.82
CA VAL A 214 -2.94 8.64 7.98
C VAL A 214 -3.01 7.89 6.65
N GLU A 215 -2.80 6.58 6.67
CA GLU A 215 -3.30 5.73 5.59
C GLU A 215 -4.82 5.82 5.60
N THR A 216 -5.45 6.14 4.47
CA THR A 216 -6.92 6.24 4.39
C THR A 216 -7.56 4.91 4.78
N VAL A 217 -7.15 3.83 4.13
CA VAL A 217 -7.35 2.47 4.61
C VAL A 217 -6.00 1.92 5.01
N VAL A 218 -5.85 1.49 6.26
CA VAL A 218 -4.57 0.95 6.74
C VAL A 218 -4.22 -0.29 5.94
N GLY A 219 -3.01 -0.32 5.38
CA GLY A 219 -2.55 -1.43 4.56
C GLY A 219 -2.01 -2.60 5.37
N THR A 220 -0.68 -2.75 5.41
CA THR A 220 0.01 -3.93 5.95
C THR A 220 -0.22 -4.19 7.45
N ASN A 221 -0.81 -3.26 8.18
CA ASN A 221 -1.18 -3.43 9.57
C ASN A 221 -2.60 -4.00 9.77
N GLY A 222 -3.20 -4.57 8.74
CA GLY A 222 -4.40 -5.38 8.88
C GLY A 222 -5.60 -4.95 8.06
N ILE A 223 -5.41 -4.19 6.98
CA ILE A 223 -6.47 -3.64 6.11
C ILE A 223 -7.62 -3.10 6.96
N LEU A 224 -7.32 -2.06 7.75
CA LEU A 224 -8.29 -1.47 8.64
C LEU A 224 -9.08 -0.39 7.89
N ILE A 225 -10.35 -0.67 7.70
CA ILE A 225 -11.29 0.22 7.03
C ILE A 225 -11.82 1.21 8.07
N PRO A 226 -11.70 2.52 7.86
CA PRO A 226 -12.25 3.51 8.78
C PRO A 226 -13.77 3.31 8.93
N PRO A 227 -14.29 3.26 10.16
CA PRO A 227 -15.73 3.26 10.38
C PRO A 227 -16.35 4.58 9.92
N ASP A 228 -17.66 4.55 9.64
CA ASP A 228 -18.43 5.71 9.20
C ASP A 228 -18.26 6.88 10.16
N GLY A 229 -18.01 8.07 9.62
CA GLY A 229 -17.82 9.30 10.40
C GLY A 229 -16.39 9.54 10.90
N TYR A 230 -15.48 8.52 10.87
CA TYR A 230 -14.12 8.72 11.37
C TYR A 230 -13.30 9.69 10.51
N MET A 231 -13.28 9.48 9.19
CA MET A 231 -12.51 10.35 8.29
C MET A 231 -13.06 11.78 8.25
N GLN A 232 -14.38 11.93 8.27
CA GLN A 232 -15.05 13.23 8.35
C GLN A 232 -14.70 13.94 9.67
N GLY A 233 -14.81 13.26 10.82
CA GLY A 233 -14.47 13.82 12.12
C GLY A 233 -12.99 14.19 12.23
N LEU A 234 -12.09 13.39 11.65
CA LEU A 234 -10.67 13.72 11.60
C LEU A 234 -10.41 14.98 10.75
N ARG A 235 -11.12 15.14 9.59
CA ARG A 235 -11.06 16.34 8.76
C ARG A 235 -11.54 17.58 9.56
N GLU A 236 -12.66 17.46 10.25
CA GLU A 236 -13.21 18.54 11.09
C GLU A 236 -12.26 18.98 12.21
N ILE A 237 -11.59 18.01 12.86
CA ILE A 237 -10.56 18.30 13.88
C ILE A 237 -9.40 19.07 13.24
N CYS A 238 -8.90 18.59 12.10
CA CYS A 238 -7.81 19.25 11.37
C CYS A 238 -8.18 20.69 11.00
N ASP A 239 -9.37 20.90 10.47
CA ASP A 239 -9.88 22.24 10.08
C ASP A 239 -9.99 23.18 11.27
N ARG A 240 -10.53 22.69 12.39
CA ARG A 240 -10.71 23.47 13.63
C ARG A 240 -9.40 24.05 14.17
N TYR A 241 -8.31 23.29 14.06
CA TYR A 241 -6.99 23.69 14.57
C TYR A 241 -6.03 24.20 13.50
N GLY A 242 -6.44 24.24 12.23
CA GLY A 242 -5.58 24.62 11.10
C GLY A 242 -4.40 23.64 10.95
N ILE A 243 -4.63 22.36 11.13
CA ILE A 243 -3.69 21.26 10.96
C ILE A 243 -3.94 20.64 9.58
N LEU A 244 -2.89 20.34 8.82
CA LEU A 244 -3.08 19.70 7.51
C LEU A 244 -3.43 18.21 7.68
N LEU A 245 -4.44 17.74 6.95
CA LEU A 245 -4.73 16.32 6.80
C LEU A 245 -3.98 15.77 5.60
N VAL A 246 -3.11 14.80 5.82
CA VAL A 246 -2.39 14.08 4.76
C VAL A 246 -2.96 12.68 4.64
N ALA A 247 -3.50 12.36 3.48
CA ALA A 247 -3.92 11.01 3.14
C ALA A 247 -2.77 10.24 2.47
N ASP A 248 -2.31 9.17 3.11
CA ASP A 248 -1.41 8.22 2.47
C ASP A 248 -2.25 7.21 1.68
N GLU A 249 -2.33 7.42 0.38
CA GLU A 249 -3.02 6.59 -0.60
C GLU A 249 -2.06 5.67 -1.37
N VAL A 250 -0.84 5.51 -0.86
CA VAL A 250 0.20 4.70 -1.51
C VAL A 250 -0.28 3.26 -1.75
N MET A 251 -1.06 2.70 -0.82
CA MET A 251 -1.55 1.33 -0.94
C MET A 251 -3.03 1.26 -1.35
N ALA A 252 -3.84 2.21 -0.92
CA ALA A 252 -5.29 2.22 -1.11
C ALA A 252 -5.75 2.89 -2.40
N GLY A 253 -4.92 3.74 -3.01
CA GLY A 253 -5.22 4.47 -4.23
C GLY A 253 -5.18 3.62 -5.51
N PHE A 254 -5.50 4.28 -6.61
CA PHE A 254 -5.49 3.72 -7.96
C PHE A 254 -6.36 2.46 -8.09
N GLY A 255 -7.63 2.57 -7.73
CA GLY A 255 -8.64 1.55 -7.97
C GLY A 255 -8.71 0.43 -6.93
N ARG A 256 -7.72 0.29 -6.03
CA ARG A 256 -7.62 -0.83 -5.09
C ARG A 256 -8.89 -1.05 -4.27
N THR A 257 -9.55 0.03 -3.87
CA THR A 257 -10.77 0.01 -3.05
C THR A 257 -12.08 0.08 -3.86
N GLY A 258 -12.00 0.06 -5.20
CA GLY A 258 -13.17 0.26 -6.08
C GLY A 258 -13.53 1.74 -6.30
N LYS A 259 -12.63 2.64 -5.93
CA LYS A 259 -12.62 4.07 -6.24
C LYS A 259 -11.21 4.47 -6.68
N TRP A 260 -11.04 5.59 -7.39
CA TRP A 260 -9.71 6.06 -7.76
C TRP A 260 -8.84 6.27 -6.53
N PHE A 261 -9.37 6.92 -5.49
CA PHE A 261 -8.73 7.08 -4.19
C PHE A 261 -9.68 6.64 -3.08
N ALA A 262 -9.14 6.07 -2.02
CA ALA A 262 -9.97 5.57 -0.92
C ALA A 262 -10.70 6.69 -0.17
N VAL A 263 -10.16 7.90 -0.10
CA VAL A 263 -10.83 9.06 0.50
C VAL A 263 -12.18 9.37 -0.12
N ASP A 264 -12.41 8.96 -1.38
CA ASP A 264 -13.68 9.16 -2.11
C ASP A 264 -14.85 8.38 -1.48
N HIS A 265 -14.57 7.32 -0.70
CA HIS A 265 -15.63 6.59 0.02
C HIS A 265 -16.26 7.43 1.14
N TRP A 266 -15.52 8.35 1.70
CA TRP A 266 -15.97 9.21 2.81
C TRP A 266 -16.21 10.66 2.39
N ASN A 267 -16.06 10.99 1.09
CA ASN A 267 -16.17 12.36 0.56
C ASN A 267 -15.28 13.37 1.31
N VAL A 268 -14.07 12.95 1.67
CA VAL A 268 -13.08 13.78 2.36
C VAL A 268 -12.01 14.25 1.38
N VAL A 269 -11.77 15.55 1.34
CA VAL A 269 -10.66 16.14 0.59
C VAL A 269 -9.50 16.38 1.56
N PRO A 270 -8.39 15.63 1.44
CA PRO A 270 -7.19 15.90 2.24
C PRO A 270 -6.47 17.15 1.73
N ASP A 271 -5.61 17.74 2.55
CA ASP A 271 -4.77 18.87 2.14
C ASP A 271 -3.61 18.41 1.25
N LEU A 272 -3.09 17.24 1.55
CA LEU A 272 -2.03 16.56 0.79
C LEU A 272 -2.40 15.09 0.58
N ILE A 273 -2.01 14.53 -0.55
CA ILE A 273 -2.21 13.12 -0.88
C ILE A 273 -0.90 12.47 -1.35
N ALA A 274 -0.44 11.44 -0.64
CA ALA A 274 0.74 10.68 -1.03
C ALA A 274 0.36 9.47 -1.88
N MET A 275 1.02 9.28 -3.00
CA MET A 275 0.72 8.28 -4.03
C MET A 275 1.97 7.53 -4.45
N ALA A 276 1.85 6.24 -4.78
CA ALA A 276 2.86 5.41 -5.43
C ALA A 276 2.23 4.10 -5.93
N LYS A 277 2.95 2.98 -5.92
CA LYS A 277 2.45 1.62 -6.19
C LYS A 277 1.55 1.52 -7.42
N GLY A 278 0.22 1.57 -7.22
CA GLY A 278 -0.77 1.52 -8.29
C GLY A 278 -0.61 2.61 -9.36
N LEU A 279 0.00 3.75 -9.03
CA LEU A 279 0.28 4.84 -9.97
C LEU A 279 0.99 4.37 -11.25
N THR A 280 1.94 3.44 -11.12
CA THR A 280 2.64 2.83 -12.27
C THR A 280 2.41 1.32 -12.36
N SER A 281 1.58 0.77 -11.48
CA SER A 281 1.40 -0.68 -11.35
C SER A 281 2.74 -1.43 -11.24
N ALA A 282 3.75 -0.79 -10.63
CA ALA A 282 5.11 -1.29 -10.44
C ALA A 282 5.91 -1.59 -11.72
N TYR A 283 5.45 -1.20 -12.91
CA TYR A 283 6.24 -1.34 -14.14
C TYR A 283 7.53 -0.51 -14.09
N VAL A 284 7.46 0.69 -13.51
CA VAL A 284 8.62 1.56 -13.20
C VAL A 284 8.33 2.23 -11.86
N GLN A 285 9.37 2.51 -11.07
CA GLN A 285 9.21 3.21 -9.80
C GLN A 285 8.78 4.68 -10.03
N LEU A 286 7.73 5.10 -9.34
CA LEU A 286 7.25 6.48 -9.24
C LEU A 286 6.41 6.65 -7.98
N GLY A 287 6.52 7.81 -7.36
CA GLY A 287 5.59 8.31 -6.36
C GLY A 287 5.19 9.74 -6.69
N ALA A 288 4.21 10.25 -6.00
CA ALA A 288 3.78 11.63 -6.11
C ALA A 288 3.20 12.12 -4.78
N LEU A 289 3.39 13.40 -4.51
CA LEU A 289 2.69 14.16 -3.49
C LEU A 289 1.79 15.17 -4.19
N GLY A 290 0.47 14.99 -4.08
CA GLY A 290 -0.52 15.97 -4.54
C GLY A 290 -0.82 17.00 -3.46
N MET A 291 -1.03 18.24 -3.85
CA MET A 291 -1.28 19.38 -2.98
C MET A 291 -2.54 20.13 -3.43
N ARG A 292 -3.34 20.56 -2.46
CA ARG A 292 -4.44 21.50 -2.74
C ARG A 292 -3.88 22.83 -3.28
N HIS A 293 -4.67 23.48 -4.11
CA HIS A 293 -4.30 24.70 -4.82
C HIS A 293 -3.70 25.78 -3.89
N HIS A 294 -4.32 26.07 -2.76
CA HIS A 294 -3.85 27.11 -1.83
C HIS A 294 -2.49 26.78 -1.17
N ILE A 295 -2.13 25.50 -1.04
CA ILE A 295 -0.83 25.08 -0.54
C ILE A 295 0.22 25.23 -1.65
N ALA A 296 -0.12 24.86 -2.87
CA ALA A 296 0.77 25.03 -4.03
C ALA A 296 1.07 26.50 -4.31
N GLU A 297 0.06 27.39 -4.23
CA GLU A 297 0.20 28.83 -4.39
C GLU A 297 1.19 29.46 -3.38
N HIS A 298 1.30 28.92 -2.15
CA HIS A 298 2.31 29.37 -1.20
C HIS A 298 3.73 29.28 -1.77
N PHE A 299 4.01 28.26 -2.59
CA PHE A 299 5.34 28.03 -3.17
C PHE A 299 5.60 28.83 -4.46
N ARG A 300 4.70 29.69 -4.89
CA ARG A 300 5.00 30.65 -5.97
C ARG A 300 6.05 31.67 -5.56
N ASP A 301 5.92 32.19 -4.35
CA ASP A 301 6.79 33.24 -3.82
C ASP A 301 7.76 32.71 -2.74
N ASN A 302 7.60 31.47 -2.31
CA ASN A 302 8.44 30.81 -1.32
C ASN A 302 9.13 29.60 -1.94
N VAL A 303 10.44 29.45 -1.67
CA VAL A 303 11.24 28.35 -2.23
C VAL A 303 10.73 27.00 -1.71
N PHE A 304 10.42 26.10 -2.62
CA PHE A 304 10.14 24.71 -2.30
C PHE A 304 11.47 23.91 -2.19
N TYR A 305 11.84 23.52 -0.98
CA TYR A 305 13.07 22.76 -0.72
C TYR A 305 12.86 21.25 -0.90
N GLY A 306 12.26 20.84 -2.01
CA GLY A 306 12.17 19.46 -2.46
C GLY A 306 13.28 19.18 -3.47
N GLY A 307 14.16 18.23 -3.22
CA GLY A 307 15.29 17.95 -4.10
C GLY A 307 15.48 16.44 -4.30
N LEU A 308 15.11 15.95 -5.50
CA LEU A 308 15.28 14.56 -5.91
C LEU A 308 15.79 14.55 -7.34
N THR A 309 16.96 13.94 -7.58
CA THR A 309 17.60 13.88 -8.92
C THR A 309 16.68 13.26 -9.97
N TYR A 310 15.89 12.26 -9.60
CA TYR A 310 15.00 11.54 -10.50
C TYR A 310 13.53 11.99 -10.42
N ASN A 311 13.27 13.14 -9.78
CA ASN A 311 11.95 13.75 -9.78
C ASN A 311 11.43 13.93 -11.20
N SER A 312 10.17 13.60 -11.42
CA SER A 312 9.49 13.78 -12.71
C SER A 312 10.18 13.08 -13.90
N HIS A 313 10.80 11.94 -13.65
CA HIS A 313 11.50 11.15 -14.66
C HIS A 313 10.57 10.86 -15.86
N PRO A 314 10.91 11.31 -17.10
CA PRO A 314 10.02 11.22 -18.25
C PRO A 314 9.51 9.79 -18.51
N LEU A 315 10.39 8.79 -18.40
CA LEU A 315 10.03 7.38 -18.58
C LEU A 315 8.98 6.94 -17.55
N ALA A 316 9.15 7.32 -16.28
CA ALA A 316 8.22 6.96 -15.22
C ALA A 316 6.86 7.69 -15.37
N CYS A 317 6.88 8.97 -15.76
CA CYS A 317 5.66 9.72 -16.04
C CYS A 317 4.88 9.14 -17.23
N ALA A 318 5.55 8.77 -18.32
CA ALA A 318 4.92 8.12 -19.47
C ALA A 318 4.34 6.75 -19.11
N THR A 319 5.04 5.99 -18.26
CA THR A 319 4.54 4.72 -17.73
C THR A 319 3.27 4.90 -16.91
N ALA A 320 3.23 5.89 -16.01
CA ALA A 320 2.05 6.19 -15.20
C ALA A 320 0.84 6.58 -16.07
N LEU A 321 1.04 7.41 -17.10
CA LEU A 321 -0.01 7.74 -18.06
C LEU A 321 -0.57 6.48 -18.74
N ALA A 322 0.30 5.62 -19.25
CA ALA A 322 -0.13 4.38 -19.90
C ALA A 322 -0.88 3.44 -18.95
N VAL A 323 -0.48 3.38 -17.66
CA VAL A 323 -1.19 2.59 -16.65
C VAL A 323 -2.58 3.18 -16.36
N ILE A 324 -2.69 4.49 -16.22
CA ILE A 324 -3.98 5.17 -16.01
C ILE A 324 -4.89 4.95 -17.23
N ASP A 325 -4.35 5.09 -18.46
CA ASP A 325 -5.10 4.82 -19.70
C ASP A 325 -5.64 3.39 -19.74
N VAL A 326 -4.84 2.40 -19.33
CA VAL A 326 -5.28 0.99 -19.22
C VAL A 326 -6.40 0.86 -18.19
N MET A 327 -6.26 1.49 -17.03
CA MET A 327 -7.29 1.42 -15.97
C MET A 327 -8.63 2.01 -16.43
N GLU A 328 -8.60 3.12 -17.17
CA GLU A 328 -9.80 3.76 -17.71
C GLU A 328 -10.43 2.95 -18.85
N GLN A 329 -9.61 2.53 -19.83
CA GLN A 329 -10.07 1.78 -21.00
C GLN A 329 -10.72 0.43 -20.64
N ASP A 330 -10.13 -0.25 -19.65
CA ASP A 330 -10.59 -1.58 -19.23
C ASP A 330 -11.61 -1.50 -18.06
N GLY A 331 -11.93 -0.30 -17.55
CA GLY A 331 -12.89 -0.09 -16.45
C GLY A 331 -12.45 -0.78 -15.14
N LEU A 332 -11.12 -0.80 -14.84
CA LEU A 332 -10.60 -1.61 -13.75
C LEU A 332 -11.01 -1.12 -12.35
N VAL A 333 -11.36 0.15 -12.21
CA VAL A 333 -11.85 0.71 -10.95
C VAL A 333 -13.24 0.16 -10.62
N GLU A 334 -14.14 0.17 -11.60
CA GLU A 334 -15.49 -0.38 -11.50
C GLU A 334 -15.45 -1.90 -11.34
N GLN A 335 -14.56 -2.56 -12.09
CA GLN A 335 -14.34 -4.00 -11.95
C GLN A 335 -13.86 -4.36 -10.55
N ALA A 336 -12.97 -3.57 -9.93
CA ALA A 336 -12.51 -3.80 -8.56
C ALA A 336 -13.65 -3.67 -7.54
N ALA A 337 -14.58 -2.75 -7.74
CA ALA A 337 -15.78 -2.64 -6.91
C ALA A 337 -16.70 -3.86 -7.08
N GLU A 338 -16.89 -4.34 -8.30
CA GLU A 338 -17.73 -5.51 -8.60
C GLU A 338 -17.12 -6.81 -8.06
N ARG A 339 -15.85 -7.08 -8.41
CA ARG A 339 -15.10 -8.25 -7.90
C ARG A 339 -14.94 -8.21 -6.38
N GLY A 340 -14.87 -7.00 -5.81
CA GLY A 340 -14.87 -6.78 -4.36
C GLY A 340 -16.14 -7.30 -3.69
N ARG A 341 -17.32 -7.13 -4.30
CA ARG A 341 -18.58 -7.70 -3.79
C ARG A 341 -18.56 -9.23 -3.83
N LEU A 342 -18.08 -9.82 -4.93
CA LEU A 342 -17.90 -11.27 -5.02
C LEU A 342 -16.92 -11.76 -3.93
N MET A 343 -15.79 -11.07 -3.77
CA MET A 343 -14.80 -11.40 -2.74
C MET A 343 -15.41 -11.33 -1.34
N THR A 344 -16.26 -10.34 -1.04
CA THR A 344 -16.98 -10.25 0.25
C THR A 344 -17.81 -11.50 0.51
N GLN A 345 -18.53 -12.00 -0.49
CA GLN A 345 -19.33 -13.23 -0.35
C GLN A 345 -18.44 -14.45 -0.11
N LEU A 346 -17.40 -14.63 -0.92
CA LEU A 346 -16.47 -15.75 -0.76
C LEU A 346 -15.79 -15.75 0.63
N MET A 347 -15.42 -14.56 1.11
CA MET A 347 -14.84 -14.41 2.45
C MET A 347 -15.84 -14.72 3.56
N ALA A 348 -17.12 -14.38 3.39
CA ALA A 348 -18.17 -14.72 4.33
C ALA A 348 -18.42 -16.23 4.37
N ASP A 349 -18.41 -16.90 3.23
CA ASP A 349 -18.55 -18.36 3.13
C ASP A 349 -17.39 -19.07 3.83
N MET A 350 -16.14 -18.60 3.65
CA MET A 350 -14.98 -19.13 4.38
C MET A 350 -15.14 -18.96 5.90
N LYS A 351 -15.59 -17.79 6.37
CA LYS A 351 -15.83 -17.53 7.79
C LYS A 351 -16.93 -18.42 8.36
N ALA A 352 -17.96 -18.72 7.59
CA ALA A 352 -19.04 -19.62 8.02
C ALA A 352 -18.56 -21.06 8.12
N LYS A 353 -17.69 -21.51 7.21
CA LYS A 353 -17.18 -22.87 7.12
C LYS A 353 -16.05 -23.14 8.12
N HIS A 354 -15.10 -22.23 8.28
CA HIS A 354 -13.87 -22.44 9.03
C HIS A 354 -13.88 -21.76 10.40
N PRO A 355 -13.85 -22.51 11.50
CA PRO A 355 -13.87 -21.95 12.86
C PRO A 355 -12.63 -21.09 13.18
N SER A 356 -11.49 -21.33 12.54
CA SER A 356 -10.28 -20.52 12.69
C SER A 356 -10.37 -19.13 12.06
N VAL A 357 -11.34 -18.89 11.18
CA VAL A 357 -11.56 -17.55 10.59
C VAL A 357 -12.35 -16.70 11.58
N GLY A 358 -11.66 -15.84 12.34
CA GLY A 358 -12.29 -14.94 13.31
C GLY A 358 -13.03 -13.80 12.63
N ALA A 359 -12.35 -13.07 11.76
CA ALA A 359 -12.93 -11.96 11.02
C ALA A 359 -12.40 -11.89 9.59
N THR A 360 -13.24 -11.35 8.72
CA THR A 360 -12.89 -11.02 7.34
C THR A 360 -13.33 -9.59 7.05
N ARG A 361 -12.59 -8.88 6.23
CA ARG A 361 -12.99 -7.56 5.74
C ARG A 361 -12.34 -7.25 4.41
N ASN A 362 -13.04 -6.55 3.57
CA ASN A 362 -12.51 -6.00 2.33
C ASN A 362 -13.25 -4.74 1.92
N ILE A 363 -12.57 -3.95 1.11
CA ILE A 363 -13.13 -2.80 0.39
C ILE A 363 -12.57 -2.86 -1.03
N GLY A 364 -13.44 -3.05 -2.03
CA GLY A 364 -12.99 -3.45 -3.36
C GLY A 364 -12.16 -4.74 -3.31
N LEU A 365 -11.05 -4.78 -4.02
CA LEU A 365 -10.09 -5.90 -4.02
C LEU A 365 -8.93 -5.69 -3.01
N PHE A 366 -9.25 -5.15 -1.85
CA PHE A 366 -8.36 -4.90 -0.74
C PHE A 366 -8.89 -5.65 0.48
N GLY A 367 -8.46 -6.90 0.69
CA GLY A 367 -9.06 -7.82 1.64
C GLY A 367 -8.06 -8.55 2.54
N ILE A 368 -8.55 -9.03 3.71
CA ILE A 368 -7.76 -9.72 4.71
C ILE A 368 -8.62 -10.71 5.52
N PHE A 369 -7.99 -11.78 5.96
CA PHE A 369 -8.50 -12.73 6.95
C PHE A 369 -7.74 -12.58 8.26
N ASP A 370 -8.43 -12.45 9.39
CA ASP A 370 -7.87 -12.58 10.72
C ASP A 370 -8.19 -13.98 11.27
N LEU A 371 -7.15 -14.72 11.64
CA LEU A 371 -7.27 -16.08 12.15
C LEU A 371 -7.16 -16.12 13.68
N VAL A 372 -7.93 -17.01 14.30
CA VAL A 372 -8.08 -17.12 15.75
C VAL A 372 -8.02 -18.59 16.21
N CYS A 373 -7.56 -18.80 17.44
CA CYS A 373 -7.74 -20.06 18.16
C CYS A 373 -9.15 -20.15 18.79
N SER A 374 -9.76 -19.01 19.10
CA SER A 374 -11.12 -18.91 19.62
C SER A 374 -11.76 -17.58 19.22
N ARG A 375 -13.06 -17.63 18.90
CA ARG A 375 -13.87 -16.42 18.62
C ARG A 375 -14.43 -15.81 19.92
N ASP A 376 -14.63 -16.63 20.95
CA ASP A 376 -15.11 -16.21 22.27
C ASP A 376 -14.47 -17.07 23.40
N PRO A 377 -13.57 -16.51 24.25
CA PRO A 377 -13.01 -15.17 24.10
C PRO A 377 -12.11 -15.04 22.87
N TRP A 378 -12.08 -13.85 22.28
CA TRP A 378 -11.27 -13.59 21.08
C TRP A 378 -9.78 -13.83 21.35
N THR A 379 -9.24 -14.86 20.72
CA THR A 379 -7.82 -15.25 20.88
C THR A 379 -7.18 -15.39 19.50
N PRO A 380 -6.32 -14.42 19.07
CA PRO A 380 -5.63 -14.52 17.79
C PRO A 380 -4.76 -15.77 17.68
N LEU A 381 -4.68 -16.37 16.47
CA LEU A 381 -3.86 -17.55 16.18
C LEU A 381 -2.35 -17.27 16.35
N ALA A 382 -1.93 -16.04 16.23
CA ALA A 382 -0.59 -15.56 16.57
C ALA A 382 -0.65 -14.17 17.20
N GLY A 383 0.26 -13.87 18.12
CA GLY A 383 0.34 -12.58 18.79
C GLY A 383 0.91 -11.47 17.88
N TYR A 384 0.81 -10.24 18.36
CA TYR A 384 1.37 -9.07 17.68
C TYR A 384 2.87 -9.24 17.43
N ASN A 385 3.30 -9.02 16.19
CA ASN A 385 4.67 -9.23 15.71
C ASN A 385 5.20 -10.66 15.89
N GLY A 386 4.30 -11.63 16.06
CA GLY A 386 4.61 -13.06 16.19
C GLY A 386 4.13 -13.86 14.98
N THR A 387 4.35 -15.17 15.05
CA THR A 387 3.80 -16.18 14.15
C THR A 387 3.51 -17.45 14.95
N SER A 388 2.72 -18.37 14.40
CA SER A 388 2.51 -19.71 14.93
C SER A 388 2.91 -20.77 13.89
N ASP A 389 3.02 -22.01 14.32
CA ASP A 389 3.37 -23.13 13.42
C ASP A 389 2.30 -23.30 12.33
N GLU A 390 1.03 -23.11 12.68
CA GLU A 390 -0.10 -23.17 11.75
C GLU A 390 -0.04 -22.07 10.70
N MET A 391 0.32 -20.84 11.09
CA MET A 391 0.51 -19.73 10.13
C MET A 391 1.68 -19.99 9.18
N VAL A 392 2.75 -20.59 9.67
CA VAL A 392 3.88 -21.02 8.83
C VAL A 392 3.44 -22.15 7.88
N ALA A 393 2.69 -23.12 8.37
CA ALA A 393 2.17 -24.23 7.57
C ALA A 393 1.18 -23.75 6.50
N LEU A 394 0.29 -22.81 6.83
CA LEU A 394 -0.63 -22.17 5.90
C LEU A 394 0.13 -21.46 4.75
N GLY A 395 1.16 -20.68 5.09
CA GLY A 395 1.99 -20.02 4.08
C GLY A 395 2.72 -20.99 3.15
N ARG A 396 3.18 -22.13 3.69
CA ARG A 396 3.78 -23.22 2.89
C ARG A 396 2.75 -23.88 1.97
N HIS A 397 1.53 -24.13 2.48
CA HIS A 397 0.42 -24.67 1.68
C HIS A 397 0.12 -23.76 0.48
N PHE A 398 -0.06 -22.46 0.69
CA PHE A 398 -0.31 -21.51 -0.39
C PHE A 398 0.78 -21.57 -1.47
N ARG A 399 2.05 -21.58 -1.06
CA ARG A 399 3.18 -21.70 -2.01
C ARG A 399 3.20 -23.05 -2.74
N ALA A 400 2.86 -24.14 -2.08
CA ALA A 400 2.83 -25.48 -2.67
C ALA A 400 1.74 -25.56 -3.76
N GLU A 401 0.55 -25.03 -3.45
CA GLU A 401 -0.61 -25.00 -4.35
C GLU A 401 -0.57 -23.89 -5.41
N GLY A 402 0.51 -23.10 -5.47
CA GLY A 402 0.67 -22.06 -6.50
C GLY A 402 -0.17 -20.80 -6.24
N LEU A 403 -0.46 -20.49 -4.99
CA LEU A 403 -1.05 -19.22 -4.57
C LEU A 403 0.02 -18.36 -3.91
N TYR A 404 0.21 -17.12 -4.39
CA TYR A 404 1.10 -16.16 -3.76
C TYR A 404 0.30 -15.10 -3.02
N THR A 405 0.44 -15.08 -1.69
CA THR A 405 -0.13 -14.02 -0.86
C THR A 405 0.75 -13.70 0.34
N PHE A 406 0.48 -12.57 0.99
CA PHE A 406 1.21 -12.10 2.14
C PHE A 406 0.58 -12.65 3.42
N VAL A 407 1.34 -13.46 4.17
CA VAL A 407 0.96 -14.01 5.48
C VAL A 407 1.74 -13.26 6.55
N ARG A 408 1.05 -12.70 7.54
CA ARG A 408 1.67 -11.90 8.58
C ARG A 408 0.91 -12.03 9.90
N TRP A 409 1.63 -12.33 10.99
CA TRP A 409 1.05 -12.52 12.32
C TRP A 409 -0.03 -13.61 12.29
N ASN A 410 -1.26 -13.26 12.64
CA ASN A 410 -2.44 -14.11 12.57
C ASN A 410 -3.31 -13.84 11.33
N ASN A 411 -2.78 -13.21 10.30
CA ASN A 411 -3.58 -12.87 9.12
C ASN A 411 -2.89 -13.14 7.79
N PHE A 412 -3.70 -13.26 6.74
CA PHE A 412 -3.23 -13.27 5.35
C PHE A 412 -4.12 -12.40 4.48
N PHE A 413 -3.55 -11.94 3.37
CA PHE A 413 -4.13 -10.91 2.52
C PHE A 413 -4.80 -11.50 1.29
N THR A 414 -5.78 -10.77 0.74
CA THR A 414 -6.44 -11.06 -0.54
C THR A 414 -6.48 -9.76 -1.37
N ASN A 415 -5.37 -9.46 -2.03
CA ASN A 415 -5.15 -8.22 -2.77
C ASN A 415 -4.73 -8.51 -4.22
N PRO A 416 -5.50 -9.29 -5.00
CA PRO A 416 -5.13 -9.64 -6.36
C PRO A 416 -5.06 -8.39 -7.26
N PRO A 417 -4.45 -8.48 -8.46
CA PRO A 417 -4.58 -7.45 -9.48
C PRO A 417 -6.05 -7.12 -9.76
N LEU A 418 -6.36 -5.85 -10.08
CA LEU A 418 -7.73 -5.41 -10.36
C LEU A 418 -8.30 -6.09 -11.62
N SER A 419 -7.41 -6.52 -12.50
CA SER A 419 -7.72 -7.28 -13.72
C SER A 419 -8.00 -8.76 -13.50
N ILE A 420 -7.98 -9.25 -12.25
CA ILE A 420 -8.28 -10.67 -11.96
C ILE A 420 -9.65 -11.08 -12.48
N SER A 421 -9.74 -12.25 -13.11
CA SER A 421 -11.03 -12.82 -13.54
C SER A 421 -11.80 -13.44 -12.37
N GLU A 422 -13.11 -13.71 -12.56
CA GLU A 422 -13.93 -14.42 -11.58
C GLU A 422 -13.41 -15.84 -11.34
N ASP A 423 -13.05 -16.54 -12.43
CA ASP A 423 -12.52 -17.90 -12.35
C ASP A 423 -11.20 -17.95 -11.56
N GLU A 424 -10.30 -16.97 -11.78
CA GLU A 424 -9.05 -16.86 -11.02
C GLU A 424 -9.34 -16.52 -9.55
N LEU A 425 -10.33 -15.68 -9.28
CA LEU A 425 -10.73 -15.36 -7.91
C LEU A 425 -11.27 -16.60 -7.19
N HIS A 426 -12.18 -17.35 -7.82
CA HIS A 426 -12.67 -18.62 -7.30
C HIS A 426 -11.54 -19.62 -7.08
N HIS A 427 -10.65 -19.79 -8.05
CA HIS A 427 -9.49 -20.67 -7.91
C HIS A 427 -8.61 -20.31 -6.70
N GLY A 428 -8.36 -19.02 -6.48
CA GLY A 428 -7.61 -18.55 -5.30
C GLY A 428 -8.33 -18.89 -3.99
N PHE A 429 -9.65 -18.74 -3.94
CA PHE A 429 -10.46 -19.09 -2.77
C PHE A 429 -10.55 -20.60 -2.55
N ASP A 430 -10.53 -21.44 -3.58
CA ASP A 430 -10.45 -22.89 -3.46
C ASP A 430 -9.12 -23.34 -2.80
N VAL A 431 -8.02 -22.65 -3.11
CA VAL A 431 -6.73 -22.91 -2.44
C VAL A 431 -6.77 -22.45 -0.99
N ILE A 432 -7.38 -21.29 -0.71
CA ILE A 432 -7.56 -20.76 0.65
C ILE A 432 -8.40 -21.73 1.48
N ASP A 433 -9.51 -22.22 0.94
CA ASP A 433 -10.42 -23.16 1.60
C ASP A 433 -9.68 -24.40 2.12
N ARG A 434 -8.91 -25.07 1.24
CA ARG A 434 -8.09 -26.22 1.64
C ARG A 434 -6.99 -25.87 2.66
N GLY A 435 -6.45 -24.66 2.58
CA GLY A 435 -5.42 -24.17 3.50
C GLY A 435 -5.96 -23.92 4.90
N LEU A 436 -7.20 -23.44 5.02
CA LEU A 436 -7.83 -23.15 6.30
C LEU A 436 -8.09 -24.40 7.14
N ASP A 437 -8.22 -25.60 6.53
CA ASP A 437 -8.29 -26.86 7.27
C ASP A 437 -7.05 -27.06 8.19
N ILE A 438 -5.91 -26.49 7.84
CA ILE A 438 -4.68 -26.52 8.67
C ILE A 438 -4.87 -25.70 9.94
N THR A 439 -5.43 -24.50 9.81
CA THR A 439 -5.61 -23.58 10.93
C THR A 439 -6.80 -23.96 11.81
N ASP A 440 -7.79 -24.66 11.27
CA ASP A 440 -8.93 -25.17 12.05
C ASP A 440 -8.51 -26.19 13.12
N GLN A 441 -7.40 -26.89 12.93
CA GLN A 441 -6.85 -27.83 13.92
C GLN A 441 -6.37 -27.14 15.20
N ALA A 442 -6.08 -25.84 15.16
CA ALA A 442 -5.66 -25.06 16.32
C ALA A 442 -6.83 -24.46 17.13
N VAL A 443 -8.07 -24.62 16.63
CA VAL A 443 -9.25 -24.09 17.33
C VAL A 443 -9.63 -25.04 18.45
N SER A 444 -9.57 -24.54 19.67
CA SER A 444 -10.08 -25.25 20.84
C SER A 444 -11.61 -25.28 20.78
N GLY A 445 -12.19 -26.48 20.78
CA GLY A 445 -13.64 -26.69 20.78
C GLY A 445 -14.33 -26.14 22.03
#